data_a361e5c0f68ba08412227d769ad2216b
#
_entry.id   a361e5c0f68ba08412227d769ad2216b
#
_cell.length_a   1.000
_cell.length_b   1.000
_cell.length_c   1.000
_cell.angle_alpha   90.00
_cell.angle_beta   90.00
_cell.angle_gamma   90.00
#
_symmetry.space_group_name_H-M   'P 1'
#
loop_
_entity.id
_entity.type
_entity.pdbx_description
1 polymer ?
#
loop_
_entity_poly.entity_id
_entity_poly.type
_entity_poly.pdbx_seq_one_letter_code
_entity_poly.pdbx_strand_id
1 'polypeptide(L)'
;ATGIELNKVECASESDRLTNLAGGFIDIGVVNIGNAVEYEKAGKIKVIGTMSSDGTTISAYPQALPDNYKTLQEQGFEDCYILVYHYLLGPAGMDETMVQQMNAAMQTVVEDPTVNAGIAGIGYIPGWHDLEESAELHAQEFEEDVAIAKNLEMYVQG
;
A
#
# COMPACT_ATOMS: atom_id res chain seq x y z
N ALA A 1 -5.86 -16.93 -9.19
CA ALA A 1 -7.29 -16.57 -9.31
C ALA A 1 -7.75 -16.51 -10.78
N THR A 2 -7.07 -15.79 -11.67
CA THR A 2 -7.53 -15.55 -13.07
C THR A 2 -7.00 -16.56 -14.09
N GLY A 3 -5.93 -17.30 -13.81
CA GLY A 3 -5.24 -18.16 -14.79
C GLY A 3 -4.52 -17.40 -15.91
N ILE A 4 -4.41 -16.09 -15.81
CA ILE A 4 -3.69 -15.25 -16.75
C ILE A 4 -2.20 -15.30 -16.43
N GLU A 5 -1.36 -15.59 -17.41
CA GLU A 5 0.09 -15.48 -17.30
C GLU A 5 0.51 -14.06 -17.68
N LEU A 6 1.25 -13.42 -16.80
CA LEU A 6 1.82 -12.09 -17.00
C LEU A 6 3.34 -12.16 -17.06
N ASN A 7 3.91 -11.43 -18.01
CA ASN A 7 5.36 -11.25 -18.06
C ASN A 7 5.76 -10.15 -17.06
N LYS A 8 6.56 -10.53 -16.06
CA LYS A 8 7.07 -9.57 -15.08
C LYS A 8 8.12 -8.66 -15.71
N VAL A 9 7.92 -7.36 -15.58
CA VAL A 9 8.88 -6.33 -15.96
C VAL A 9 9.34 -5.62 -14.69
N GLU A 10 10.64 -5.66 -14.43
CA GLU A 10 11.23 -4.97 -13.28
C GLU A 10 11.30 -3.46 -13.55
N CYS A 11 10.84 -2.68 -12.60
CA CYS A 11 10.94 -1.23 -12.57
C CYS A 11 11.68 -0.82 -11.30
N ALA A 12 12.66 0.06 -11.40
CA ALA A 12 13.47 0.46 -10.26
C ALA A 12 12.69 1.25 -9.19
N SER A 13 11.61 1.90 -9.58
CA SER A 13 10.77 2.70 -8.68
C SER A 13 9.32 2.77 -9.20
N GLU A 14 8.43 3.30 -8.37
CA GLU A 14 7.06 3.62 -8.79
C GLU A 14 7.05 4.68 -9.91
N SER A 15 7.94 5.66 -9.85
CA SER A 15 8.07 6.69 -10.88
C SER A 15 8.46 6.10 -12.24
N ASP A 16 9.39 5.12 -12.25
CA ASP A 16 9.76 4.40 -13.47
C ASP A 16 8.59 3.58 -13.99
N ARG A 17 7.85 2.93 -13.09
CA ARG A 17 6.65 2.15 -13.45
C ARG A 17 5.59 3.03 -14.09
N LEU A 18 5.30 4.19 -13.51
CA LEU A 18 4.36 5.16 -14.07
C LEU A 18 4.81 5.69 -15.43
N THR A 19 6.10 5.98 -15.59
CA THR A 19 6.67 6.43 -16.85
C THR A 19 6.54 5.36 -17.94
N ASN A 20 6.88 4.12 -17.61
CA ASN A 20 6.76 2.99 -18.54
C ASN A 20 5.31 2.69 -18.90
N LEU A 21 4.39 2.76 -17.93
CA LEU A 21 2.97 2.57 -18.17
C LEU A 21 2.39 3.68 -19.06
N ALA A 22 2.70 4.94 -18.75
CA ALA A 22 2.26 6.09 -19.55
C ALA A 22 2.89 6.12 -20.96
N GLY A 23 4.07 5.54 -21.12
CA GLY A 23 4.76 5.40 -22.40
C GLY A 23 4.35 4.16 -23.21
N GLY A 24 3.52 3.27 -22.64
CA GLY A 24 3.11 2.02 -23.30
C GLY A 24 4.20 0.95 -23.37
N PHE A 25 5.22 1.03 -22.52
CA PHE A 25 6.29 0.03 -22.43
C PHE A 25 5.90 -1.15 -21.52
N ILE A 26 4.92 -0.96 -20.66
CA ILE A 26 4.24 -2.01 -19.88
C ILE A 26 2.73 -1.83 -20.00
N ASP A 27 1.99 -2.93 -19.94
CA ASP A 27 0.53 -2.93 -20.13
C ASP A 27 -0.24 -2.68 -18.83
N ILE A 28 0.30 -3.13 -17.70
CA ILE A 28 -0.34 -3.06 -16.37
C ILE A 28 0.74 -2.72 -15.34
N GLY A 29 0.36 -1.93 -14.33
CA GLY A 29 1.24 -1.60 -13.21
C GLY A 29 0.44 -1.29 -11.94
N VAL A 30 0.96 -1.69 -10.78
CA VAL A 30 0.42 -1.33 -9.46
C VAL A 30 1.13 -0.08 -8.99
N VAL A 31 0.38 0.96 -8.65
CA VAL A 31 0.89 2.26 -8.22
C VAL A 31 0.04 2.82 -7.08
N ASN A 32 0.59 3.77 -6.33
CA ASN A 32 -0.16 4.47 -5.31
C ASN A 32 -1.36 5.22 -5.92
N ILE A 33 -2.49 5.20 -5.21
CA ILE A 33 -3.75 5.76 -5.73
C ILE A 33 -3.66 7.27 -5.98
N GLY A 34 -2.91 8.02 -5.18
CA GLY A 34 -2.71 9.45 -5.40
C GLY A 34 -2.07 9.72 -6.76
N ASN A 35 -1.00 9.00 -7.09
CA ASN A 35 -0.34 9.10 -8.38
C ASN A 35 -1.24 8.58 -9.52
N ALA A 36 -1.98 7.50 -9.30
CA ALA A 36 -2.90 6.95 -10.29
C ALA A 36 -3.96 7.99 -10.70
N VAL A 37 -4.58 8.67 -9.74
CA VAL A 37 -5.58 9.73 -9.97
C VAL A 37 -5.01 10.87 -10.81
N GLU A 38 -3.81 11.34 -10.48
CA GLU A 38 -3.19 12.46 -11.21
C GLU A 38 -2.81 12.08 -12.66
N TYR A 39 -2.28 10.87 -12.87
CA TYR A 39 -1.96 10.39 -14.21
C TYR A 39 -3.20 10.10 -15.05
N GLU A 40 -4.30 9.62 -14.43
CA GLU A 40 -5.57 9.42 -15.13
C GLU A 40 -6.22 10.75 -15.49
N LYS A 41 -6.24 11.75 -14.59
CA LYS A 41 -6.68 13.12 -14.90
C LYS A 41 -5.91 13.73 -16.07
N ALA A 42 -4.61 13.42 -16.16
CA ALA A 42 -3.78 13.86 -17.28
C ALA A 42 -3.98 13.02 -18.56
N GLY A 43 -4.88 12.04 -18.56
CA GLY A 43 -5.17 11.17 -19.70
C GLY A 43 -4.03 10.22 -20.09
N LYS A 44 -3.11 9.94 -19.18
CA LYS A 44 -1.91 9.13 -19.45
C LYS A 44 -2.05 7.66 -19.13
N ILE A 45 -2.91 7.33 -18.18
CA ILE A 45 -3.23 5.95 -17.79
C ILE A 45 -4.73 5.84 -17.55
N LYS A 46 -5.19 4.62 -17.29
CA LYS A 46 -6.54 4.34 -16.84
C LYS A 46 -6.48 3.45 -15.61
N VAL A 47 -7.20 3.83 -14.55
CA VAL A 47 -7.40 2.96 -13.39
C VAL A 47 -8.42 1.88 -13.74
N ILE A 48 -8.03 0.62 -13.62
CA ILE A 48 -8.87 -0.54 -13.94
C ILE A 48 -9.36 -1.29 -12.71
N GLY A 49 -8.79 -1.01 -11.56
CA GLY A 49 -9.18 -1.57 -10.26
C GLY A 49 -8.28 -1.08 -9.16
N THR A 50 -8.74 -1.25 -7.93
CA THR A 50 -7.97 -0.92 -6.73
C THR A 50 -7.82 -2.17 -5.87
N MET A 51 -6.72 -2.27 -5.16
CA MET A 51 -6.43 -3.35 -4.24
C MET A 51 -6.73 -2.88 -2.82
N SER A 52 -7.85 -3.32 -2.27
CA SER A 52 -8.27 -3.01 -0.90
C SER A 52 -9.02 -4.21 -0.35
N SER A 53 -8.76 -4.56 0.91
CA SER A 53 -9.34 -5.76 1.52
C SER A 53 -10.84 -5.66 1.79
N ASP A 54 -11.38 -4.45 1.94
CA ASP A 54 -12.75 -4.23 2.44
C ASP A 54 -13.51 -3.08 1.77
N GLY A 55 -12.91 -2.41 0.79
CA GLY A 55 -13.49 -1.20 0.18
C GLY A 55 -13.43 0.05 1.07
N THR A 56 -13.17 -0.09 2.40
CA THR A 56 -13.11 1.06 3.32
C THR A 56 -11.90 1.94 3.04
N THR A 57 -10.82 1.34 2.58
CA THR A 57 -9.58 2.03 2.21
C THR A 57 -9.82 3.07 1.11
N ILE A 58 -10.69 2.76 0.14
CA ILE A 58 -11.05 3.70 -0.92
C ILE A 58 -11.93 4.82 -0.37
N SER A 59 -12.88 4.49 0.49
CA SER A 59 -13.76 5.49 1.12
C SER A 59 -13.02 6.41 2.09
N ALA A 60 -11.92 5.94 2.65
CA ALA A 60 -11.05 6.74 3.52
C ALA A 60 -10.11 7.68 2.72
N TYR A 61 -10.03 7.54 1.40
CA TYR A 61 -9.24 8.46 0.58
C TYR A 61 -9.86 9.87 0.65
N PRO A 62 -9.07 10.90 0.99
CA PRO A 62 -9.61 12.22 1.35
C PRO A 62 -10.20 13.00 0.18
N GLN A 63 -9.94 12.58 -1.03
CA GLN A 63 -10.51 13.16 -2.24
C GLN A 63 -11.59 12.23 -2.79
N ALA A 64 -12.69 12.76 -3.27
CA ALA A 64 -13.69 11.98 -3.96
C ALA A 64 -13.07 11.29 -5.17
N LEU A 65 -13.06 9.97 -5.14
CA LEU A 65 -12.61 9.16 -6.26
C LEU A 65 -13.73 9.02 -7.29
N PRO A 66 -13.40 8.86 -8.56
CA PRO A 66 -14.39 8.56 -9.59
C PRO A 66 -15.18 7.27 -9.25
N ASP A 67 -16.48 7.27 -9.51
CA ASP A 67 -17.38 6.13 -9.22
C ASP A 67 -16.98 4.82 -9.92
N ASN A 68 -16.11 4.90 -10.92
CA ASN A 68 -15.58 3.74 -11.64
C ASN A 68 -14.38 3.06 -10.94
N TYR A 69 -13.89 3.64 -9.85
CA TYR A 69 -12.80 3.04 -9.06
C TYR A 69 -13.38 1.95 -8.15
N LYS A 70 -13.42 0.73 -8.66
CA LYS A 70 -13.88 -0.44 -7.93
C LYS A 70 -12.71 -1.24 -7.42
N THR A 71 -12.89 -1.87 -6.24
CA THR A 71 -11.93 -2.86 -5.76
C THR A 71 -11.92 -4.08 -6.66
N LEU A 72 -10.84 -4.85 -6.64
CA LEU A 72 -10.80 -6.12 -7.35
C LEU A 72 -11.82 -7.11 -6.76
N GLN A 73 -12.09 -7.03 -5.46
CA GLN A 73 -13.13 -7.83 -4.82
C GLN A 73 -14.54 -7.48 -5.35
N GLU A 74 -14.88 -6.20 -5.49
CA GLU A 74 -16.14 -5.76 -6.13
C GLU A 74 -16.25 -6.20 -7.59
N GLN A 75 -15.11 -6.51 -8.22
CA GLN A 75 -15.04 -7.05 -9.58
C GLN A 75 -15.04 -8.59 -9.63
N GLY A 76 -15.16 -9.28 -8.48
CA GLY A 76 -15.25 -10.73 -8.37
C GLY A 76 -13.93 -11.46 -8.13
N PHE A 77 -12.86 -10.75 -7.75
CA PHE A 77 -11.55 -11.33 -7.41
C PHE A 77 -11.32 -11.26 -5.90
N GLU A 78 -11.97 -12.15 -5.14
CA GLU A 78 -12.05 -12.10 -3.68
C GLU A 78 -10.69 -12.13 -2.97
N ASP A 79 -9.70 -12.87 -3.52
CA ASP A 79 -8.37 -13.02 -2.92
C ASP A 79 -7.34 -11.99 -3.45
N CYS A 80 -7.79 -10.96 -4.16
CA CYS A 80 -6.90 -9.96 -4.76
C CYS A 80 -6.91 -8.66 -3.95
N TYR A 81 -6.19 -8.66 -2.83
CA TYR A 81 -5.96 -7.46 -2.03
C TYR A 81 -4.49 -7.35 -1.63
N ILE A 82 -4.07 -6.16 -1.28
CA ILE A 82 -2.78 -5.89 -0.68
C ILE A 82 -2.93 -4.68 0.26
N LEU A 83 -2.43 -4.81 1.47
CA LEU A 83 -2.25 -3.72 2.42
C LEU A 83 -0.76 -3.49 2.61
N VAL A 84 -0.35 -2.27 2.71
CA VAL A 84 1.06 -1.90 2.94
C VAL A 84 1.11 -0.97 4.15
N TYR A 85 1.70 -1.45 5.22
CA TYR A 85 1.94 -0.67 6.42
C TYR A 85 3.32 0.01 6.36
N HIS A 86 3.43 1.14 7.03
CA HIS A 86 4.68 1.87 7.19
C HIS A 86 5.10 1.82 8.64
N TYR A 87 6.22 1.16 8.92
CA TYR A 87 6.75 0.97 10.26
C TYR A 87 7.92 1.91 10.53
N LEU A 88 7.92 2.52 11.72
CA LEU A 88 9.11 3.15 12.27
C LEU A 88 9.88 2.09 13.06
N LEU A 89 11.09 1.76 12.62
CA LEU A 89 11.92 0.72 13.22
C LEU A 89 13.11 1.33 13.97
N GLY A 90 13.44 0.75 15.11
CA GLY A 90 14.64 1.05 15.87
C GLY A 90 15.67 -0.08 15.81
N PRO A 91 16.94 0.18 16.21
CA PRO A 91 17.94 -0.86 16.36
C PRO A 91 17.52 -1.96 17.32
N ALA A 92 17.95 -3.19 17.06
CA ALA A 92 17.75 -4.30 17.96
C ALA A 92 18.38 -3.99 19.34
N GLY A 93 17.63 -4.21 20.43
CA GLY A 93 18.06 -3.91 21.78
C GLY A 93 17.92 -2.44 22.21
N MET A 94 17.14 -1.63 21.46
CA MET A 94 16.75 -0.30 21.92
C MET A 94 16.07 -0.38 23.29
N ASP A 95 16.37 0.60 24.15
CA ASP A 95 15.75 0.71 25.47
C ASP A 95 14.21 0.79 25.37
N GLU A 96 13.52 -0.03 26.14
CA GLU A 96 12.05 -0.16 26.09
C GLU A 96 11.34 1.15 26.40
N THR A 97 11.87 1.94 27.34
CA THR A 97 11.32 3.26 27.68
C THR A 97 11.40 4.20 26.48
N MET A 98 12.50 4.13 25.73
CA MET A 98 12.66 4.92 24.51
C MET A 98 11.69 4.48 23.41
N VAL A 99 11.48 3.19 23.23
CA VAL A 99 10.48 2.66 22.28
C VAL A 99 9.10 3.18 22.61
N GLN A 100 8.69 3.12 23.89
CA GLN A 100 7.40 3.63 24.34
C GLN A 100 7.25 5.15 24.12
N GLN A 101 8.30 5.92 24.42
CA GLN A 101 8.31 7.38 24.20
C GLN A 101 8.20 7.73 22.71
N MET A 102 8.91 7.00 21.86
CA MET A 102 8.84 7.20 20.40
C MET A 102 7.45 6.86 19.85
N ASN A 103 6.84 5.76 20.29
CA ASN A 103 5.50 5.39 19.88
C ASN A 103 4.46 6.45 20.29
N ALA A 104 4.52 6.94 21.54
CA ALA A 104 3.65 8.02 21.99
C ALA A 104 3.88 9.35 21.25
N ALA A 105 5.12 9.65 20.89
CA ALA A 105 5.43 10.82 20.07
C ALA A 105 4.87 10.68 18.65
N MET A 106 4.96 9.49 18.06
CA MET A 106 4.38 9.20 16.74
C MET A 106 2.86 9.35 16.74
N GLN A 107 2.17 8.92 17.79
CA GLN A 107 0.75 9.18 17.95
C GLN A 107 0.44 10.67 17.81
N THR A 108 1.11 11.50 18.59
CA THR A 108 0.93 12.96 18.57
C THR A 108 1.19 13.54 17.19
N VAL A 109 2.20 13.03 16.48
CA VAL A 109 2.55 13.50 15.12
C VAL A 109 1.48 13.13 14.12
N VAL A 110 1.01 11.88 14.12
CA VAL A 110 -0.01 11.40 13.16
C VAL A 110 -1.37 12.03 13.42
N GLU A 111 -1.70 12.31 14.68
CA GLU A 111 -2.94 13.00 15.07
C GLU A 111 -2.92 14.51 14.80
N ASP A 112 -1.75 15.12 14.55
CA ASP A 112 -1.67 16.53 14.13
C ASP A 112 -2.42 16.78 12.82
N PRO A 113 -3.39 17.69 12.78
CA PRO A 113 -4.23 17.88 11.58
C PRO A 113 -3.44 18.25 10.31
N THR A 114 -2.30 18.91 10.44
CA THR A 114 -1.46 19.30 9.29
C THR A 114 -0.73 18.10 8.73
N VAL A 115 -0.15 17.27 9.61
CA VAL A 115 0.53 16.04 9.23
C VAL A 115 -0.47 15.04 8.64
N ASN A 116 -1.60 14.86 9.30
CA ASN A 116 -2.69 13.99 8.84
C ASN A 116 -3.15 14.36 7.43
N ALA A 117 -3.44 15.65 7.20
CA ALA A 117 -3.81 16.15 5.88
C ALA A 117 -2.69 15.98 4.84
N GLY A 118 -1.42 16.12 5.26
CA GLY A 118 -0.26 15.90 4.40
C GLY A 118 -0.13 14.44 3.96
N ILE A 119 -0.25 13.50 4.89
CA ILE A 119 -0.23 12.06 4.61
C ILE A 119 -1.38 11.68 3.66
N ALA A 120 -2.59 12.14 3.98
CA ALA A 120 -3.77 11.92 3.14
C ALA A 120 -3.61 12.54 1.75
N GLY A 121 -2.99 13.71 1.65
CA GLY A 121 -2.77 14.42 0.38
C GLY A 121 -1.84 13.69 -0.60
N ILE A 122 -0.97 12.81 -0.12
CA ILE A 122 -0.13 11.96 -0.96
C ILE A 122 -0.70 10.56 -1.20
N GLY A 123 -1.96 10.33 -0.82
CA GLY A 123 -2.68 9.09 -1.12
C GLY A 123 -2.50 7.96 -0.12
N TYR A 124 -2.07 8.28 1.11
CA TYR A 124 -2.02 7.32 2.22
C TYR A 124 -3.12 7.58 3.22
N ILE A 125 -3.48 6.55 3.96
CA ILE A 125 -4.44 6.65 5.06
C ILE A 125 -3.64 6.90 6.34
N PRO A 126 -3.79 8.07 6.97
CA PRO A 126 -3.11 8.31 8.23
C PRO A 126 -3.72 7.43 9.31
N GLY A 127 -2.87 6.71 10.01
CA GLY A 127 -3.25 5.85 11.13
C GLY A 127 -2.08 5.68 12.08
N TRP A 128 -2.38 5.42 13.33
CA TRP A 128 -1.42 5.08 14.36
C TRP A 128 -1.88 3.82 15.07
N HIS A 129 -0.93 2.96 15.38
CA HIS A 129 -1.13 1.75 16.14
C HIS A 129 -0.18 1.76 17.34
N ASP A 130 -0.63 1.24 18.47
CA ASP A 130 0.25 1.03 19.62
C ASP A 130 1.28 -0.08 19.35
N LEU A 131 2.15 -0.33 20.32
CA LEU A 131 3.24 -1.31 20.16
C LEU A 131 2.72 -2.74 20.03
N GLU A 132 1.64 -3.09 20.75
CA GLU A 132 1.05 -4.42 20.71
C GLU A 132 0.35 -4.66 19.36
N GLU A 133 -0.52 -3.75 18.95
CA GLU A 133 -1.19 -3.78 17.65
C GLU A 133 -0.19 -3.78 16.49
N SER A 134 0.87 -2.96 16.59
CA SER A 134 1.92 -2.91 15.56
C SER A 134 2.68 -4.23 15.45
N ALA A 135 2.94 -4.90 16.55
CA ALA A 135 3.60 -6.20 16.55
C ALA A 135 2.71 -7.30 15.97
N GLU A 136 1.41 -7.29 16.30
CA GLU A 136 0.44 -8.23 15.75
C GLU A 136 0.26 -8.05 14.23
N LEU A 137 0.09 -6.82 13.77
CA LEU A 137 -0.02 -6.49 12.35
C LEU A 137 1.23 -6.91 11.57
N HIS A 138 2.41 -6.61 12.10
CA HIS A 138 3.67 -7.02 11.47
C HIS A 138 3.81 -8.54 11.38
N ALA A 139 3.43 -9.27 12.44
CA ALA A 139 3.49 -10.73 12.43
C ALA A 139 2.53 -11.33 11.40
N GLN A 140 1.30 -10.81 11.31
CA GLN A 140 0.33 -11.25 10.32
C GLN A 140 0.81 -10.96 8.89
N GLU A 141 1.24 -9.74 8.60
CA GLU A 141 1.76 -9.33 7.29
C GLU A 141 2.94 -10.22 6.87
N PHE A 142 3.86 -10.48 7.81
CA PHE A 142 5.01 -11.36 7.54
C PHE A 142 4.59 -12.80 7.18
N GLU A 143 3.61 -13.37 7.87
CA GLU A 143 3.11 -14.71 7.56
C GLU A 143 2.45 -14.76 6.17
N GLU A 144 1.65 -13.76 5.83
CA GLU A 144 0.99 -13.62 4.52
C GLU A 144 2.02 -13.48 3.40
N ASP A 145 3.00 -12.60 3.57
CA ASP A 145 4.08 -12.37 2.60
C ASP A 145 4.95 -13.60 2.38
N VAL A 146 5.28 -14.32 3.47
CA VAL A 146 6.02 -15.60 3.37
C VAL A 146 5.22 -16.66 2.61
N ALA A 147 3.91 -16.72 2.82
CA ALA A 147 3.06 -17.67 2.10
C ALA A 147 3.01 -17.32 0.59
N ILE A 148 2.90 -16.04 0.25
CA ILE A 148 2.93 -15.56 -1.13
C ILE A 148 4.29 -15.84 -1.77
N ALA A 149 5.39 -15.51 -1.09
CA ALA A 149 6.75 -15.73 -1.58
C ALA A 149 7.05 -17.21 -1.84
N LYS A 150 6.56 -18.11 -1.00
CA LYS A 150 6.67 -19.56 -1.22
C LYS A 150 5.89 -20.02 -2.45
N ASN A 151 4.66 -19.52 -2.62
CA ASN A 151 3.83 -19.86 -3.78
C ASN A 151 4.42 -19.37 -5.10
N LEU A 152 5.16 -18.26 -5.06
CA LEU A 152 5.86 -17.69 -6.22
C LEU A 152 7.28 -18.24 -6.40
N GLU A 153 7.72 -19.20 -5.60
CA GLU A 153 9.10 -19.74 -5.59
C GLU A 153 10.18 -18.66 -5.37
N MET A 154 9.82 -17.56 -4.71
CA MET A 154 10.71 -16.43 -4.41
C MET A 154 11.30 -16.50 -2.99
N TYR A 155 10.85 -17.43 -2.17
CA TYR A 155 11.29 -17.54 -0.78
C TYR A 155 12.62 -18.28 -0.68
N VAL A 156 13.64 -17.58 -0.20
CA VAL A 156 14.96 -18.17 0.12
C VAL A 156 15.08 -18.24 1.64
N GLN A 157 15.21 -19.45 2.18
CA GLN A 157 15.56 -19.62 3.60
C GLN A 157 17.00 -19.14 3.81
N GLY A 158 17.15 -18.13 4.67
CA GLY A 158 18.46 -17.65 5.12
C GLY A 158 19.12 -18.60 6.13
#